data_359e1456cbb5b20ba4d70072d7299794
#
_entry.id   359e1456cbb5b20ba4d70072d7299794
#
_cell.length_a   1.000
_cell.length_b   1.000
_cell.length_c   1.000
_cell.angle_alpha   90.00
_cell.angle_beta   90.00
_cell.angle_gamma   90.00
#
_symmetry.space_group_name_H-M   'P 1'
#
loop_
_entity.id
_entity.type
_entity.pdbx_description
1 polymer ?
#
loop_
_entity_poly.entity_id
_entity_poly.type
_entity_poly.pdbx_seq_one_letter_code
_entity_poly.pdbx_strand_id
1 'polypeptide(L)'
;MNQVQLVNSFLSFLGTTKQPTSLKFLNELIKAHQEKIKWETLTKIIDREKGNETGNYFPSIETYINRITTKGLGGTCWTCSIGFHWLLSNLGFNVHYMYMDPGHLCLRVNLDQPYYVDVGYCAPLFQAYPLYESFQVSNVRETFTYEVSNNRIKITRDPGPTKILHTDPIHLSSMKELITKSNDW
;
A
#
# COMPACT_ATOMS: atom_id res chain seq x y z
N MET A 1 21.34 7.59 -3.07
CA MET A 1 20.64 8.67 -3.84
C MET A 1 20.06 9.67 -2.86
N ASN A 2 19.95 10.97 -3.25
CA ASN A 2 19.19 11.91 -2.41
C ASN A 2 17.66 11.70 -2.59
N GLN A 3 16.87 12.30 -1.70
CA GLN A 3 15.42 12.12 -1.66
C GLN A 3 14.72 12.53 -2.97
N VAL A 4 15.15 13.63 -3.60
CA VAL A 4 14.60 14.11 -4.87
C VAL A 4 14.87 13.11 -6.00
N GLN A 5 16.08 12.56 -6.03
CA GLN A 5 16.45 11.55 -7.02
C GLN A 5 15.62 10.26 -6.86
N LEU A 6 15.37 9.83 -5.62
CA LEU A 6 14.53 8.67 -5.34
C LEU A 6 13.08 8.89 -5.79
N VAL A 7 12.49 10.06 -5.51
CA VAL A 7 11.14 10.43 -5.97
C VAL A 7 11.09 10.40 -7.50
N ASN A 8 12.04 11.03 -8.16
CA ASN A 8 12.07 11.09 -9.63
C ASN A 8 12.26 9.70 -10.26
N SER A 9 13.10 8.85 -9.66
CA SER A 9 13.28 7.45 -10.11
C SER A 9 11.98 6.65 -9.99
N PHE A 10 11.25 6.81 -8.88
CA PHE A 10 9.98 6.12 -8.68
C PHE A 10 8.92 6.62 -9.66
N LEU A 11 8.76 7.93 -9.82
CA LEU A 11 7.81 8.52 -10.78
C LEU A 11 8.13 8.10 -12.23
N SER A 12 9.40 8.13 -12.62
CA SER A 12 9.85 7.67 -13.94
C SER A 12 9.51 6.20 -14.17
N PHE A 13 9.71 5.34 -13.17
CA PHE A 13 9.29 3.94 -13.25
C PHE A 13 7.78 3.79 -13.41
N LEU A 14 7.00 4.59 -12.69
CA LEU A 14 5.53 4.61 -12.86
C LEU A 14 5.10 5.21 -14.21
N GLY A 15 5.99 5.89 -14.92
CA GLY A 15 5.71 6.51 -16.24
C GLY A 15 4.98 7.85 -16.13
N THR A 16 5.21 8.59 -15.04
CA THR A 16 4.62 9.89 -14.78
C THR A 16 5.66 10.89 -14.25
N THR A 17 5.26 12.13 -14.09
CA THR A 17 6.04 13.20 -13.48
C THR A 17 5.26 13.83 -12.33
N LYS A 18 5.94 14.60 -11.48
CA LYS A 18 5.29 15.30 -10.36
C LYS A 18 4.22 16.27 -10.88
N GLN A 19 3.02 16.17 -10.32
CA GLN A 19 1.87 17.02 -10.57
C GLN A 19 1.35 17.60 -9.22
N PRO A 20 0.50 18.64 -9.25
CA PRO A 20 -0.22 19.09 -8.06
C PRO A 20 -1.04 17.95 -7.43
N THR A 21 -1.13 17.93 -6.10
CA THR A 21 -1.93 16.94 -5.37
C THR A 21 -3.41 17.07 -5.75
N SER A 22 -3.99 16.00 -6.26
CA SER A 22 -5.39 15.92 -6.67
C SER A 22 -5.84 14.46 -6.70
N LEU A 23 -7.15 14.22 -6.66
CA LEU A 23 -7.71 12.88 -6.79
C LEU A 23 -7.33 12.24 -8.13
N LYS A 24 -7.31 13.04 -9.21
CA LYS A 24 -6.88 12.57 -10.53
C LYS A 24 -5.45 12.05 -10.50
N PHE A 25 -4.51 12.83 -9.96
CA PHE A 25 -3.11 12.41 -9.89
C PHE A 25 -2.90 11.22 -8.95
N LEU A 26 -3.63 11.18 -7.82
CA LEU A 26 -3.63 10.01 -6.93
C LEU A 26 -4.06 8.74 -7.66
N ASN A 27 -5.14 8.80 -8.44
CA ASN A 27 -5.64 7.66 -9.21
C ASN A 27 -4.67 7.21 -10.31
N GLU A 28 -4.00 8.14 -10.99
CA GLU A 28 -2.94 7.83 -11.95
C GLU A 28 -1.78 7.06 -11.27
N LEU A 29 -1.37 7.49 -10.09
CA LEU A 29 -0.30 6.83 -9.32
C LEU A 29 -0.72 5.43 -8.84
N ILE A 30 -1.95 5.27 -8.31
CA ILE A 30 -2.48 3.98 -7.87
C ILE A 30 -2.53 3.01 -9.03
N LYS A 31 -3.12 3.41 -10.16
CA LYS A 31 -3.21 2.58 -11.36
C LYS A 31 -1.84 2.14 -11.84
N ALA A 32 -0.90 3.07 -11.99
CA ALA A 32 0.45 2.77 -12.44
C ALA A 32 1.19 1.83 -11.46
N HIS A 33 0.99 2.00 -10.14
CA HIS A 33 1.55 1.10 -9.13
C HIS A 33 0.99 -0.31 -9.28
N GLN A 34 -0.32 -0.47 -9.37
CA GLN A 34 -0.99 -1.77 -9.51
C GLN A 34 -0.61 -2.51 -10.82
N GLU A 35 -0.37 -1.76 -11.89
CA GLU A 35 0.00 -2.34 -13.18
C GLU A 35 1.49 -2.73 -13.27
N LYS A 36 2.37 -2.03 -12.57
CA LYS A 36 3.83 -2.17 -12.74
C LYS A 36 4.55 -2.87 -11.60
N ILE A 37 4.05 -2.77 -10.38
CA ILE A 37 4.69 -3.33 -9.19
C ILE A 37 4.02 -4.64 -8.81
N LYS A 38 4.80 -5.71 -8.80
CA LYS A 38 4.30 -7.06 -8.52
C LYS A 38 4.07 -7.24 -7.02
N TRP A 39 2.92 -7.79 -6.66
CA TRP A 39 2.76 -8.39 -5.35
C TRP A 39 3.46 -9.75 -5.34
N GLU A 40 4.39 -9.96 -4.41
CA GLU A 40 5.19 -11.18 -4.31
C GLU A 40 5.74 -11.38 -2.88
N THR A 41 6.14 -12.60 -2.56
CA THR A 41 6.63 -12.99 -1.24
C THR A 41 8.13 -13.29 -1.19
N LEU A 42 8.83 -13.30 -2.33
CA LEU A 42 10.27 -13.60 -2.39
C LEU A 42 11.10 -12.59 -1.61
N THR A 43 10.80 -11.31 -1.77
CA THR A 43 11.48 -10.24 -1.03
C THR A 43 11.20 -10.32 0.47
N LYS A 44 10.02 -10.81 0.88
CA LYS A 44 9.69 -11.03 2.30
C LYS A 44 10.63 -12.07 2.93
N ILE A 45 10.97 -13.14 2.22
CA ILE A 45 11.90 -14.17 2.71
C ILE A 45 13.29 -13.56 2.95
N ILE A 46 13.80 -12.81 1.96
CA ILE A 46 15.11 -12.12 2.07
C ILE A 46 15.10 -11.10 3.21
N ASP A 47 14.02 -10.31 3.31
CA ASP A 47 13.91 -9.27 4.33
C ASP A 47 13.71 -9.86 5.73
N ARG A 48 13.10 -11.05 5.85
CA ARG A 48 12.97 -11.79 7.10
C ARG A 48 14.34 -12.25 7.61
N GLU A 49 15.15 -12.88 6.77
CA GLU A 49 16.49 -13.32 7.16
C GLU A 49 17.32 -12.14 7.70
N LYS A 50 17.34 -11.03 6.94
CA LYS A 50 18.00 -9.80 7.36
C LYS A 50 17.37 -9.18 8.61
N GLY A 51 16.05 -9.25 8.75
CA GLY A 51 15.30 -8.73 9.89
C GLY A 51 15.59 -9.49 11.17
N ASN A 52 15.82 -10.79 11.12
CA ASN A 52 16.23 -11.59 12.28
C ASN A 52 17.59 -11.14 12.83
N GLU A 53 18.48 -10.64 11.98
CA GLU A 53 19.78 -10.11 12.39
C GLU A 53 19.69 -8.67 12.91
N THR A 54 18.85 -7.82 12.30
CA THR A 54 18.84 -6.36 12.51
C THR A 54 17.65 -5.85 13.31
N GLY A 55 16.61 -6.67 13.51
CA GLY A 55 15.31 -6.25 14.07
C GLY A 55 14.47 -5.39 13.12
N ASN A 56 14.89 -5.25 11.85
CA ASN A 56 14.18 -4.46 10.84
C ASN A 56 13.79 -5.32 9.63
N TYR A 57 12.51 -5.63 9.54
CA TYR A 57 11.92 -6.52 8.53
C TYR A 57 11.51 -5.83 7.23
N PHE A 58 11.74 -4.53 7.09
CA PHE A 58 11.42 -3.80 5.86
C PHE A 58 12.68 -3.29 5.18
N PRO A 59 12.70 -3.30 3.83
CA PRO A 59 13.79 -2.70 3.10
C PRO A 59 13.81 -1.18 3.29
N SER A 60 14.99 -0.58 3.19
CA SER A 60 15.06 0.87 3.03
C SER A 60 14.33 1.30 1.76
N ILE A 61 13.87 2.55 1.71
CA ILE A 61 13.20 3.09 0.51
C ILE A 61 14.11 3.01 -0.72
N GLU A 62 15.40 3.27 -0.57
CA GLU A 62 16.36 3.12 -1.65
C GLU A 62 16.46 1.67 -2.15
N THR A 63 16.48 0.70 -1.24
CA THR A 63 16.45 -0.72 -1.59
C THR A 63 15.16 -1.10 -2.31
N TYR A 64 14.01 -0.63 -1.81
CA TYR A 64 12.71 -0.88 -2.43
C TYR A 64 12.64 -0.32 -3.85
N ILE A 65 13.02 0.96 -4.04
CA ILE A 65 13.03 1.60 -5.36
C ILE A 65 13.98 0.87 -6.31
N ASN A 66 15.18 0.51 -5.86
CA ASN A 66 16.11 -0.26 -6.69
C ASN A 66 15.51 -1.62 -7.11
N ARG A 67 14.83 -2.32 -6.20
CA ARG A 67 14.17 -3.61 -6.50
C ARG A 67 13.10 -3.47 -7.57
N ILE A 68 12.21 -2.49 -7.47
CA ILE A 68 11.13 -2.30 -8.45
C ILE A 68 11.67 -1.83 -9.80
N THR A 69 12.67 -0.94 -9.82
CA THR A 69 13.17 -0.30 -11.06
C THR A 69 14.14 -1.16 -11.85
N THR A 70 14.96 -2.00 -11.17
CA THR A 70 16.05 -2.72 -11.82
C THR A 70 15.90 -4.24 -11.79
N LYS A 71 15.12 -4.79 -10.83
CA LYS A 71 15.00 -6.24 -10.62
C LYS A 71 13.61 -6.79 -10.93
N GLY A 72 12.64 -5.92 -11.18
CA GLY A 72 11.24 -6.31 -11.41
C GLY A 72 10.60 -7.00 -10.19
N LEU A 73 11.15 -6.79 -8.99
CA LEU A 73 10.62 -7.25 -7.72
C LEU A 73 9.63 -6.21 -7.17
N GLY A 74 8.79 -6.63 -6.25
CA GLY A 74 7.82 -5.74 -5.60
C GLY A 74 7.84 -5.94 -4.08
N GLY A 75 6.84 -6.63 -3.57
CA GLY A 75 6.75 -6.99 -2.16
C GLY A 75 5.34 -7.39 -1.74
N THR A 76 5.17 -7.63 -0.45
CA THR A 76 3.86 -7.86 0.16
C THR A 76 3.11 -6.55 0.38
N CYS A 77 1.87 -6.64 0.87
CA CYS A 77 1.05 -5.45 1.18
C CYS A 77 1.78 -4.44 2.07
N TRP A 78 2.57 -4.88 3.05
CA TRP A 78 3.35 -4.01 3.92
C TRP A 78 4.39 -3.22 3.14
N THR A 79 5.24 -3.91 2.39
CA THR A 79 6.33 -3.28 1.63
C THR A 79 5.79 -2.32 0.56
N CYS A 80 4.76 -2.74 -0.17
CA CYS A 80 4.12 -1.91 -1.19
C CYS A 80 3.47 -0.65 -0.58
N SER A 81 2.71 -0.81 0.51
CA SER A 81 2.07 0.33 1.18
C SER A 81 3.07 1.29 1.81
N ILE A 82 4.17 0.79 2.40
CA ILE A 82 5.24 1.64 2.95
C ILE A 82 5.92 2.45 1.83
N GLY A 83 6.27 1.78 0.73
CA GLY A 83 6.89 2.45 -0.42
C GLY A 83 5.97 3.51 -1.05
N PHE A 84 4.69 3.20 -1.19
CA PHE A 84 3.71 4.11 -1.77
C PHE A 84 3.38 5.28 -0.83
N HIS A 85 3.25 5.02 0.47
CA HIS A 85 3.11 6.07 1.49
C HIS A 85 4.27 7.07 1.42
N TRP A 86 5.51 6.54 1.35
CA TRP A 86 6.69 7.38 1.23
C TRP A 86 6.63 8.26 -0.02
N LEU A 87 6.26 7.70 -1.17
CA LEU A 87 6.12 8.47 -2.42
C LEU A 87 5.07 9.58 -2.26
N LEU A 88 3.86 9.22 -1.80
CA LEU A 88 2.76 10.18 -1.63
C LEU A 88 3.12 11.32 -0.67
N SER A 89 3.76 11.00 0.46
CA SER A 89 4.24 12.01 1.42
C SER A 89 5.22 13.00 0.78
N ASN A 90 6.15 12.51 -0.04
CA ASN A 90 7.13 13.35 -0.75
C ASN A 90 6.53 14.17 -1.90
N LEU A 91 5.37 13.76 -2.40
CA LEU A 91 4.60 14.51 -3.37
C LEU A 91 3.70 15.58 -2.73
N GLY A 92 3.56 15.56 -1.39
CA GLY A 92 2.78 16.53 -0.62
C GLY A 92 1.35 16.08 -0.31
N PHE A 93 1.01 14.81 -0.51
CA PHE A 93 -0.27 14.27 -0.05
C PHE A 93 -0.30 14.13 1.48
N ASN A 94 -1.45 14.41 2.08
CA ASN A 94 -1.74 14.10 3.47
C ASN A 94 -2.14 12.62 3.58
N VAL A 95 -1.18 11.75 3.84
CA VAL A 95 -1.33 10.30 3.81
C VAL A 95 -0.99 9.67 5.16
N HIS A 96 -1.77 8.65 5.54
CA HIS A 96 -1.62 7.90 6.79
C HIS A 96 -1.75 6.40 6.54
N TYR A 97 -1.11 5.61 7.38
CA TYR A 97 -1.34 4.16 7.39
C TYR A 97 -2.64 3.83 8.10
N MET A 98 -3.35 2.81 7.58
CA MET A 98 -4.46 2.13 8.25
C MET A 98 -4.18 0.63 8.30
N TYR A 99 -4.74 -0.01 9.31
CA TYR A 99 -4.62 -1.45 9.49
C TYR A 99 -5.94 -2.14 9.20
N MET A 100 -5.84 -3.24 8.50
CA MET A 100 -6.96 -4.13 8.19
C MET A 100 -6.69 -5.50 8.82
N ASP A 101 -7.51 -5.84 9.79
CA ASP A 101 -7.38 -7.08 10.55
C ASP A 101 -8.02 -8.27 9.80
N PRO A 102 -7.35 -9.43 9.69
CA PRO A 102 -5.98 -9.70 10.10
C PRO A 102 -4.92 -9.29 9.05
N GLY A 103 -3.84 -8.67 9.54
CA GLY A 103 -2.53 -8.66 8.88
C GLY A 103 -2.36 -7.90 7.57
N HIS A 104 -3.19 -6.87 7.26
CA HIS A 104 -3.04 -6.11 6.02
C HIS A 104 -2.85 -4.62 6.28
N LEU A 105 -1.93 -3.99 5.54
CA LEU A 105 -1.65 -2.56 5.59
C LEU A 105 -2.18 -1.87 4.35
N CYS A 106 -2.96 -0.82 4.54
CA CYS A 106 -3.47 0.06 3.50
C CYS A 106 -3.30 1.53 3.89
N LEU A 107 -3.77 2.46 3.09
CA LEU A 107 -3.55 3.89 3.28
C LEU A 107 -4.86 4.67 3.31
N ARG A 108 -4.85 5.75 4.09
CA ARG A 108 -5.83 6.83 4.04
C ARG A 108 -5.14 8.06 3.45
N VAL A 109 -5.74 8.65 2.43
CA VAL A 109 -5.30 9.92 1.83
C VAL A 109 -6.40 10.95 2.03
N ASN A 110 -6.08 12.08 2.69
CA ASN A 110 -7.01 13.17 2.89
C ASN A 110 -6.81 14.21 1.77
N LEU A 111 -7.88 14.46 1.01
CA LEU A 111 -8.01 15.54 0.03
C LEU A 111 -9.19 16.44 0.42
N ASP A 112 -10.19 16.57 -0.44
CA ASP A 112 -11.50 17.16 -0.13
C ASP A 112 -12.28 16.33 0.90
N GLN A 113 -12.04 15.03 0.92
CA GLN A 113 -12.50 14.08 1.92
C GLN A 113 -11.44 12.98 2.12
N PRO A 114 -11.59 12.11 3.14
CA PRO A 114 -10.72 10.96 3.29
C PRO A 114 -11.02 9.86 2.26
N TYR A 115 -9.95 9.31 1.67
CA TYR A 115 -10.01 8.23 0.70
C TYR A 115 -9.30 6.97 1.20
N TYR A 116 -9.90 5.82 0.95
CA TYR A 116 -9.27 4.51 1.05
C TYR A 116 -8.39 4.27 -0.19
N VAL A 117 -7.15 3.89 0.04
CA VAL A 117 -6.16 3.58 -0.99
C VAL A 117 -5.46 2.29 -0.63
N ASP A 118 -5.46 1.33 -1.54
CA ASP A 118 -4.82 0.05 -1.31
C ASP A 118 -4.04 -0.43 -2.54
N VAL A 119 -2.73 -0.45 -2.41
CA VAL A 119 -1.80 -0.97 -3.41
C VAL A 119 -1.20 -2.31 -2.97
N GLY A 120 -1.62 -2.83 -1.84
CA GLY A 120 -1.15 -4.08 -1.25
C GLY A 120 -1.96 -5.31 -1.66
N TYR A 121 -3.06 -5.15 -2.39
CA TYR A 121 -3.82 -6.22 -3.01
C TYR A 121 -3.61 -6.24 -4.52
N CYS A 122 -3.52 -7.44 -5.10
CA CYS A 122 -3.67 -7.66 -6.55
C CYS A 122 -5.14 -7.61 -6.98
N ALA A 123 -5.98 -6.87 -6.25
CA ALA A 123 -7.41 -6.75 -6.51
C ALA A 123 -7.69 -5.63 -7.53
N PRO A 124 -8.91 -5.50 -8.05
CA PRO A 124 -9.28 -4.46 -9.02
C PRO A 124 -9.40 -3.06 -8.39
N LEU A 125 -8.45 -2.70 -7.53
CA LEU A 125 -8.38 -1.43 -6.81
C LEU A 125 -7.44 -0.45 -7.53
N PHE A 126 -7.86 0.03 -8.71
CA PHE A 126 -7.06 0.91 -9.57
C PHE A 126 -7.26 2.40 -9.31
N GLN A 127 -8.01 2.75 -8.27
CA GLN A 127 -8.29 4.13 -7.86
C GLN A 127 -8.50 4.24 -6.36
N ALA A 128 -8.53 5.47 -5.85
CA ALA A 128 -8.95 5.79 -4.50
C ALA A 128 -10.47 5.76 -4.40
N TYR A 129 -11.01 5.30 -3.27
CA TYR A 129 -12.44 5.26 -2.98
C TYR A 129 -12.75 6.09 -1.74
N PRO A 130 -13.88 6.81 -1.67
CA PRO A 130 -14.28 7.49 -0.44
C PRO A 130 -14.27 6.54 0.75
N LEU A 131 -13.60 6.93 1.84
CA LEU A 131 -13.36 6.04 2.99
C LEU A 131 -14.66 5.59 3.68
N TYR A 132 -15.67 6.44 3.67
CA TYR A 132 -16.94 6.19 4.39
C TYR A 132 -18.12 5.90 3.46
N GLU A 133 -17.85 5.46 2.24
CA GLU A 133 -18.88 5.04 1.29
C GLU A 133 -18.67 3.56 0.90
N SER A 134 -19.77 2.81 0.85
CA SER A 134 -19.74 1.42 0.41
C SER A 134 -19.52 1.34 -1.10
N PHE A 135 -18.71 0.39 -1.55
CA PHE A 135 -18.50 0.14 -2.98
C PHE A 135 -18.23 -1.34 -3.25
N GLN A 136 -18.37 -1.74 -4.50
CA GLN A 136 -18.02 -3.06 -4.98
C GLN A 136 -17.29 -2.92 -6.33
N VAL A 137 -16.22 -3.67 -6.50
CA VAL A 137 -15.48 -3.77 -7.76
C VAL A 137 -15.14 -5.23 -8.04
N SER A 138 -15.13 -5.59 -9.32
CA SER A 138 -14.89 -6.98 -9.72
C SER A 138 -13.97 -7.05 -10.94
N ASN A 139 -13.27 -8.16 -11.07
CA ASN A 139 -12.58 -8.56 -12.28
C ASN A 139 -12.85 -10.05 -12.54
N VAL A 140 -12.15 -10.64 -13.51
CA VAL A 140 -12.31 -12.07 -13.87
C VAL A 140 -11.90 -13.05 -12.76
N ARG A 141 -11.21 -12.58 -11.70
CA ARG A 141 -10.67 -13.42 -10.64
C ARG A 141 -11.45 -13.33 -9.35
N GLU A 142 -11.97 -12.13 -9.02
CA GLU A 142 -12.58 -11.87 -7.73
C GLU A 142 -13.54 -10.69 -7.74
N THR A 143 -14.40 -10.67 -6.74
CA THR A 143 -15.20 -9.52 -6.33
C THR A 143 -14.67 -8.98 -5.01
N PHE A 144 -14.42 -7.68 -4.96
CA PHE A 144 -14.01 -6.95 -3.77
C PHE A 144 -15.18 -6.08 -3.31
N THR A 145 -15.72 -6.38 -2.13
CA THR A 145 -16.85 -5.68 -1.52
C THR A 145 -16.40 -4.93 -0.29
N TYR A 146 -16.65 -3.63 -0.25
CA TYR A 146 -16.34 -2.72 0.84
C TYR A 146 -17.65 -2.20 1.43
N GLU A 147 -17.99 -2.61 2.64
CA GLU A 147 -19.26 -2.33 3.30
C GLU A 147 -19.04 -1.42 4.51
N VAL A 148 -19.64 -0.24 4.49
CA VAL A 148 -19.64 0.71 5.61
C VAL A 148 -20.96 0.58 6.35
N SER A 149 -20.91 0.24 7.64
CA SER A 149 -22.08 0.13 8.50
C SER A 149 -21.73 0.45 9.95
N ASN A 150 -22.51 1.31 10.62
CA ASN A 150 -22.41 1.60 12.06
C ASN A 150 -20.97 1.84 12.56
N ASN A 151 -20.23 2.73 11.91
CA ASN A 151 -18.81 3.03 12.19
C ASN A 151 -17.85 1.83 12.03
N ARG A 152 -18.27 0.78 11.35
CA ARG A 152 -17.45 -0.38 11.04
C ARG A 152 -17.35 -0.56 9.54
N ILE A 153 -16.14 -0.86 9.07
CA ILE A 153 -15.90 -1.14 7.66
C ILE A 153 -15.47 -2.60 7.53
N LYS A 154 -16.28 -3.36 6.79
CA LYS A 154 -16.03 -4.75 6.48
C LYS A 154 -15.62 -4.87 5.02
N ILE A 155 -14.57 -5.61 4.78
CA ILE A 155 -14.06 -5.87 3.43
C ILE A 155 -14.11 -7.36 3.18
N THR A 156 -14.79 -7.76 2.10
CA THR A 156 -14.89 -9.16 1.69
C THR A 156 -14.30 -9.31 0.29
N ARG A 157 -13.47 -10.32 0.12
CA ARG A 157 -13.00 -10.77 -1.18
C ARG A 157 -13.66 -12.11 -1.50
N ASP A 158 -14.17 -12.26 -2.70
CA ASP A 158 -14.79 -13.50 -3.14
C ASP A 158 -14.19 -13.92 -4.51
N PRO A 159 -13.39 -14.99 -4.54
CA PRO A 159 -12.97 -15.85 -3.42
C PRO A 159 -11.91 -15.19 -2.53
N GLY A 160 -12.01 -15.37 -1.20
CA GLY A 160 -11.00 -14.90 -0.27
C GLY A 160 -11.51 -14.54 1.13
N PRO A 161 -10.65 -13.96 1.95
CA PRO A 161 -10.97 -13.65 3.34
C PRO A 161 -11.85 -12.41 3.49
N THR A 162 -12.57 -12.38 4.61
CA THR A 162 -13.19 -11.16 5.14
C THR A 162 -12.27 -10.49 6.15
N LYS A 163 -12.16 -9.18 6.09
CA LYS A 163 -11.34 -8.34 6.97
C LYS A 163 -12.12 -7.17 7.56
N ILE A 164 -11.61 -6.61 8.64
CA ILE A 164 -12.15 -5.40 9.27
C ILE A 164 -11.12 -4.29 9.15
N LEU A 165 -11.52 -3.16 8.60
CA LEU A 165 -10.68 -1.98 8.49
C LEU A 165 -10.82 -1.10 9.73
N HIS A 166 -9.68 -0.76 10.33
CA HIS A 166 -9.55 0.25 11.37
C HIS A 166 -9.18 1.58 10.71
N THR A 167 -10.06 2.58 10.82
CA THR A 167 -9.93 3.85 10.11
C THR A 167 -9.02 4.87 10.78
N ASP A 168 -8.68 4.65 12.05
CA ASP A 168 -7.76 5.50 12.78
C ASP A 168 -6.34 5.38 12.21
N PRO A 169 -5.65 6.51 12.01
CA PRO A 169 -4.26 6.51 11.58
C PRO A 169 -3.37 5.77 12.57
N ILE A 170 -2.47 4.96 12.05
CA ILE A 170 -1.50 4.20 12.84
C ILE A 170 -0.07 4.59 12.49
N HIS A 171 0.83 4.38 13.46
CA HIS A 171 2.27 4.52 13.24
C HIS A 171 2.91 3.14 13.06
N LEU A 172 3.80 2.99 12.09
CA LEU A 172 4.51 1.72 11.88
C LEU A 172 5.27 1.24 13.12
N SER A 173 5.77 2.16 13.94
CA SER A 173 6.46 1.81 15.18
C SER A 173 5.57 1.10 16.19
N SER A 174 4.27 1.42 16.24
CA SER A 174 3.31 0.75 17.14
C SER A 174 2.89 -0.63 16.64
N MET A 175 3.23 -0.98 15.40
CA MET A 175 2.86 -2.25 14.77
C MET A 175 4.02 -3.26 14.72
N LYS A 176 5.14 -2.98 15.37
CA LYS A 176 6.29 -3.90 15.38
C LYS A 176 5.92 -5.33 15.80
N GLU A 177 5.10 -5.47 16.82
CA GLU A 177 4.64 -6.79 17.28
C GLU A 177 3.78 -7.52 16.23
N LEU A 178 2.91 -6.79 15.53
CA LEU A 178 2.09 -7.37 14.46
C LEU A 178 2.92 -7.75 13.25
N ILE A 179 3.95 -6.96 12.95
CA ILE A 179 4.90 -7.25 11.88
C ILE A 179 5.70 -8.51 12.20
N THR A 180 6.19 -8.63 13.43
CA THR A 180 6.91 -9.82 13.90
C THR A 180 6.02 -11.05 13.78
N LYS A 181 4.80 -11.00 14.32
CA LYS A 181 3.82 -12.09 14.21
C LYS A 181 3.46 -12.45 12.75
N SER A 182 3.38 -11.46 11.86
CA SER A 182 3.08 -11.73 10.44
C SER A 182 4.27 -12.35 9.70
N ASN A 183 5.45 -12.33 10.28
CA ASN A 183 6.67 -12.93 9.76
C ASN A 183 7.03 -14.25 10.45
N ASP A 184 6.42 -14.57 11.59
CA ASP A 184 6.53 -15.87 12.27
C ASP A 184 5.56 -16.86 11.61
N TRP A 185 6.11 -17.76 10.77
CA TRP A 185 5.40 -18.87 10.11
C TRP A 185 6.32 -20.00 9.72
#